data_0b38e32e862a6916932de9d7427de573
#
_entry.id   0b38e32e862a6916932de9d7427de573
#
_cell.length_a   1.000
_cell.length_b   1.000
_cell.length_c   1.000
_cell.angle_alpha   90.00
_cell.angle_beta   90.00
_cell.angle_gamma   90.00
#
_symmetry.space_group_name_H-M   'P 1'
#
loop_
_entity.id
_entity.type
_entity.pdbx_description
1 polymer ?
#
loop_
_entity_poly.entity_id
_entity_poly.type
_entity_poly.pdbx_seq_one_letter_code
_entity_poly.pdbx_strand_id
1 'polypeptide(L)'
;FHNCLYTESLKIVSDWEFFVKKIILEGCSYRHVKRTISNFDTSGVSSLSAKECNRERELVLKQLFSPVLREYFQEAEQLKKLPLLDVFLRLSKTRRLQYRIKPLLWFILKTDDFFSGRK
;
A
#
# COMPACT_ATOMS: atom_id res chain seq x y z
N PHE A 1 4.85 25.51 -12.99
CA PHE A 1 4.69 25.79 -11.54
C PHE A 1 3.48 26.69 -11.23
N HIS A 2 2.85 27.33 -12.23
CA HIS A 2 1.83 28.35 -11.95
C HIS A 2 0.44 27.87 -11.51
N ASN A 3 0.12 26.55 -11.56
CA ASN A 3 -1.25 26.07 -11.24
C ASN A 3 -1.27 24.87 -10.28
N CYS A 4 -0.26 24.65 -9.47
CA CYS A 4 -0.23 23.56 -8.49
C CYS A 4 0.29 24.06 -7.15
N LEU A 5 -0.55 24.81 -6.48
CA LEU A 5 -0.35 25.15 -5.08
C LEU A 5 -0.79 23.97 -4.20
N TYR A 6 -0.18 23.85 -3.05
CA TYR A 6 -0.62 22.94 -2.01
C TYR A 6 -2.05 23.27 -1.59
N THR A 7 -2.82 22.25 -1.25
CA THR A 7 -4.20 22.43 -0.78
C THR A 7 -4.18 22.98 0.64
N GLU A 8 -4.50 24.26 0.81
CA GLU A 8 -4.41 24.98 2.09
C GLU A 8 -5.35 24.43 3.18
N SER A 9 -6.43 23.72 2.79
CA SER A 9 -7.33 23.06 3.74
C SER A 9 -6.74 21.82 4.41
N LEU A 10 -5.63 21.27 3.88
CA LEU A 10 -4.91 20.14 4.44
C LEU A 10 -3.73 20.65 5.29
N LYS A 11 -3.75 20.31 6.57
CA LYS A 11 -2.74 20.78 7.53
C LYS A 11 -1.49 19.89 7.60
N ILE A 12 -1.65 18.61 7.31
CA ILE A 12 -0.60 17.60 7.52
C ILE A 12 -0.16 16.94 6.22
N VAL A 13 -1.10 16.61 5.30
CA VAL A 13 -0.83 15.75 4.15
C VAL A 13 -0.85 16.48 2.80
N SER A 14 -0.74 17.79 2.78
CA SER A 14 -0.77 18.59 1.54
C SER A 14 0.40 18.27 0.59
N ASP A 15 1.59 17.99 1.12
CA ASP A 15 2.74 17.54 0.37
C ASP A 15 2.53 16.14 -0.23
N TRP A 16 1.97 15.23 0.55
CA TRP A 16 1.62 13.89 0.10
C TRP A 16 0.55 13.93 -1.01
N GLU A 17 -0.50 14.75 -0.85
CA GLU A 17 -1.50 14.97 -1.89
C GLU A 17 -0.87 15.47 -3.20
N PHE A 18 0.04 16.45 -3.10
CA PHE A 18 0.75 16.98 -4.26
C PHE A 18 1.51 15.89 -5.01
N PHE A 19 2.26 15.02 -4.30
CA PHE A 19 2.99 13.93 -4.92
C PHE A 19 2.05 12.89 -5.54
N VAL A 20 0.93 12.55 -4.91
CA VAL A 20 -0.07 11.64 -5.47
C VAL A 20 -0.62 12.20 -6.78
N LYS A 21 -1.01 13.46 -6.82
CA LYS A 21 -1.50 14.13 -8.05
C LYS A 21 -0.43 14.13 -9.14
N LYS A 22 0.76 14.59 -8.83
CA LYS A 22 1.82 14.78 -9.83
C LYS A 22 2.39 13.46 -10.36
N ILE A 23 2.72 12.52 -9.49
CA ILE A 23 3.40 11.28 -9.89
C ILE A 23 2.39 10.25 -10.37
N ILE A 24 1.30 10.01 -9.62
CA ILE A 24 0.39 8.91 -9.90
C ILE A 24 -0.65 9.29 -10.96
N LEU A 25 -1.27 10.47 -10.84
CA LEU A 25 -2.37 10.86 -11.74
C LEU A 25 -1.87 11.57 -13.01
N GLU A 26 -0.88 12.44 -12.90
CA GLU A 26 -0.36 13.19 -14.05
C GLU A 26 0.86 12.52 -14.71
N GLY A 27 1.41 11.46 -14.10
CA GLY A 27 2.53 10.71 -14.67
C GLY A 27 3.84 11.50 -14.74
N CYS A 28 4.02 12.49 -13.89
CA CYS A 28 5.26 13.25 -13.84
C CYS A 28 6.44 12.35 -13.48
N SER A 29 7.55 12.50 -14.21
CA SER A 29 8.78 11.78 -13.90
C SER A 29 9.40 12.32 -12.61
N TYR A 30 10.03 11.42 -11.84
CA TYR A 30 10.82 11.79 -10.68
C TYR A 30 12.22 11.19 -10.76
N ARG A 31 13.18 11.84 -10.12
CA ARG A 31 14.56 11.35 -10.05
C ARG A 31 15.03 11.26 -8.60
N HIS A 32 15.47 10.08 -8.21
CA HIS A 32 16.09 9.86 -6.91
C HIS A 32 17.52 10.44 -6.90
N VAL A 33 17.81 11.28 -5.93
CA VAL A 33 19.15 11.86 -5.70
C VAL A 33 19.73 11.23 -4.44
N LYS A 34 20.89 10.58 -4.56
CA LYS A 34 21.60 9.97 -3.41
C LYS A 34 22.30 11.04 -2.56
N ARG A 35 21.53 11.96 -2.02
CA ARG A 35 22.04 13.04 -1.18
C ARG A 35 21.00 13.38 -0.12
N THR A 36 21.42 13.59 1.12
CA THR A 36 20.54 14.12 2.17
C THR A 36 20.20 15.57 1.83
N ILE A 37 18.94 15.86 1.59
CA ILE A 37 18.44 17.21 1.24
C ILE A 37 17.95 17.93 2.49
N SER A 38 17.33 17.17 3.44
CA SER A 38 16.81 17.69 4.70
C SER A 38 16.89 16.64 5.79
N ASN A 39 16.97 17.08 7.03
CA ASN A 39 16.78 16.24 8.20
C ASN A 39 15.31 16.33 8.63
N PHE A 40 14.68 15.17 8.83
CA PHE A 40 13.29 15.12 9.29
C PHE A 40 13.26 15.13 10.82
N ASP A 41 12.55 16.10 11.40
CA ASP A 41 12.28 16.13 12.83
C ASP A 41 11.06 15.28 13.15
N THR A 42 11.23 14.27 14.01
CA THR A 42 10.15 13.35 14.43
C THR A 42 9.22 13.96 15.47
N SER A 43 9.49 15.15 15.99
CA SER A 43 8.63 15.88 16.92
C SER A 43 7.53 16.71 16.23
N GLY A 44 7.48 16.71 14.90
CA GLY A 44 6.52 17.48 14.12
C GLY A 44 5.07 17.01 14.26
N VAL A 45 4.13 17.86 13.84
CA VAL A 45 2.66 17.65 13.93
C VAL A 45 2.22 16.34 13.27
N SER A 46 2.84 15.95 12.17
CA SER A 46 2.53 14.70 11.46
C SER A 46 2.85 13.44 12.28
N SER A 47 3.85 13.51 13.15
CA SER A 47 4.24 12.40 14.04
C SER A 47 3.37 12.34 15.30
N LEU A 48 2.91 13.50 15.78
CA LEU A 48 2.11 13.59 17.01
C LEU A 48 0.62 13.30 16.78
N SER A 49 0.12 13.46 15.56
CA SER A 49 -1.31 13.38 15.24
C SER A 49 -1.63 12.35 14.15
N ALA A 50 -1.26 11.08 14.38
CA ALA A 50 -1.50 9.99 13.43
C ALA A 50 -2.99 9.85 13.01
N LYS A 51 -3.92 10.14 13.93
CA LYS A 51 -5.36 10.09 13.65
C LYS A 51 -5.79 11.17 12.63
N GLU A 52 -5.35 12.41 12.81
CA GLU A 52 -5.64 13.49 11.86
C GLU A 52 -4.96 13.25 10.50
N CYS A 53 -3.72 12.79 10.52
CA CYS A 53 -3.00 12.42 9.31
C CYS A 53 -3.78 11.36 8.48
N ASN A 54 -4.27 10.30 9.14
CA ASN A 54 -5.06 9.27 8.46
C ASN A 54 -6.40 9.81 7.96
N ARG A 55 -7.06 10.68 8.72
CA ARG A 55 -8.31 11.33 8.31
C ARG A 55 -8.13 12.19 7.06
N GLU A 56 -7.10 13.02 7.02
CA GLU A 56 -6.79 13.84 5.84
C GLU A 56 -6.44 12.98 4.63
N ARG A 57 -5.64 11.91 4.82
CA ARG A 57 -5.35 10.94 3.74
C ARG A 57 -6.60 10.30 3.16
N GLU A 58 -7.53 9.88 4.01
CA GLU A 58 -8.80 9.33 3.54
C GLU A 58 -9.61 10.34 2.74
N LEU A 59 -9.65 11.60 3.16
CA LEU A 59 -10.35 12.65 2.42
C LEU A 59 -9.73 12.84 1.03
N VAL A 60 -8.41 12.91 0.95
CA VAL A 60 -7.69 13.03 -0.32
C VAL A 60 -7.95 11.81 -1.22
N LEU A 61 -7.88 10.59 -0.67
CA LEU A 61 -8.16 9.38 -1.44
C LEU A 61 -9.61 9.35 -1.95
N LYS A 62 -10.57 9.82 -1.15
CA LYS A 62 -11.97 9.93 -1.57
C LYS A 62 -12.18 10.93 -2.70
N GLN A 63 -11.41 12.00 -2.72
CA GLN A 63 -11.49 13.02 -3.77
C GLN A 63 -10.81 12.60 -5.06
N LEU A 64 -9.66 11.92 -4.98
CA LEU A 64 -8.83 11.61 -6.13
C LEU A 64 -9.17 10.29 -6.81
N PHE A 65 -9.69 9.32 -6.08
CA PHE A 65 -9.91 7.97 -6.58
C PHE A 65 -11.36 7.52 -6.47
N SER A 66 -11.82 6.79 -7.50
CA SER A 66 -13.16 6.19 -7.48
C SER A 66 -13.32 5.19 -6.32
N PRO A 67 -14.55 4.92 -5.86
CA PRO A 67 -14.81 3.93 -4.81
C PRO A 67 -14.20 2.56 -5.13
N VAL A 68 -14.35 2.10 -6.37
CA VAL A 68 -13.81 0.81 -6.83
C VAL A 68 -12.30 0.74 -6.68
N LEU A 69 -11.58 1.78 -7.12
CA LEU A 69 -10.13 1.79 -7.01
C LEU A 69 -9.65 1.82 -5.55
N ARG A 70 -10.37 2.51 -4.69
CA ARG A 70 -10.08 2.54 -3.24
C ARG A 70 -10.27 1.17 -2.59
N GLU A 71 -11.30 0.43 -2.99
CA GLU A 71 -11.53 -0.95 -2.55
C GLU A 71 -10.36 -1.86 -2.93
N TYR A 72 -9.88 -1.81 -4.18
CA TYR A 72 -8.68 -2.54 -4.59
C TYR A 72 -7.43 -2.18 -3.77
N PHE A 73 -7.25 -0.92 -3.43
CA PHE A 73 -6.13 -0.53 -2.57
C PHE A 73 -6.25 -1.12 -1.16
N GLN A 74 -7.46 -1.13 -0.60
CA GLN A 74 -7.69 -1.73 0.72
C GLN A 74 -7.46 -3.24 0.70
N GLU A 75 -7.93 -3.94 -0.32
CA GLU A 75 -7.67 -5.37 -0.50
C GLU A 75 -6.17 -5.65 -0.65
N ALA A 76 -5.46 -4.87 -1.45
CA ALA A 76 -4.01 -4.99 -1.60
C ALA A 76 -3.25 -4.78 -0.28
N GLU A 77 -3.68 -3.84 0.56
CA GLU A 77 -3.12 -3.64 1.91
C GLU A 77 -3.42 -4.82 2.84
N GLN A 78 -4.60 -5.42 2.74
CA GLN A 78 -4.93 -6.65 3.47
C GLN A 78 -4.02 -7.82 3.03
N LEU A 79 -3.84 -7.99 1.72
CA LEU A 79 -2.96 -9.02 1.18
C LEU A 79 -1.52 -8.89 1.68
N LYS A 80 -0.99 -7.66 1.79
CA LYS A 80 0.35 -7.42 2.34
C LYS A 80 0.53 -7.88 3.79
N LYS A 81 -0.56 -7.97 4.55
CA LYS A 81 -0.54 -8.43 5.94
C LYS A 81 -0.59 -9.96 6.08
N LEU A 82 -0.85 -10.68 4.98
CA LEU A 82 -0.89 -12.13 5.01
C LEU A 82 0.49 -12.71 5.31
N PRO A 83 0.58 -13.63 6.28
CA PRO A 83 1.82 -14.36 6.51
C PRO A 83 2.21 -15.13 5.26
N LEU A 84 3.48 -15.24 4.99
CA LEU A 84 4.03 -15.96 3.82
C LEU A 84 3.70 -15.34 2.44
N LEU A 85 3.24 -14.10 2.35
CA LEU A 85 2.99 -13.45 1.06
C LEU A 85 4.23 -13.43 0.17
N ASP A 86 5.40 -13.15 0.74
CA ASP A 86 6.69 -13.17 0.02
C ASP A 86 7.00 -14.55 -0.56
N VAL A 87 6.69 -15.62 0.17
CA VAL A 87 6.83 -17.01 -0.29
C VAL A 87 5.88 -17.26 -1.47
N PHE A 88 4.61 -16.87 -1.38
CA PHE A 88 3.66 -16.99 -2.47
C PHE A 88 4.10 -16.21 -3.71
N LEU A 89 4.60 -14.99 -3.56
CA LEU A 89 5.10 -14.17 -4.66
C LEU A 89 6.33 -14.80 -5.33
N ARG A 90 7.23 -15.42 -4.58
CA ARG A 90 8.37 -16.17 -5.14
C ARG A 90 7.90 -17.43 -5.87
N LEU A 91 6.96 -18.18 -5.30
CA LEU A 91 6.37 -19.35 -5.92
C LEU A 91 5.67 -19.02 -7.24
N SER A 92 4.90 -17.90 -7.28
CA SER A 92 4.18 -17.49 -8.50
C SER A 92 5.11 -17.19 -9.69
N LYS A 93 6.36 -16.79 -9.43
CA LYS A 93 7.36 -16.49 -10.46
C LYS A 93 8.12 -17.73 -10.98
N THR A 94 8.03 -18.88 -10.28
CA THR A 94 8.87 -20.04 -10.57
C THR A 94 8.03 -21.27 -10.90
N ARG A 95 7.71 -21.49 -12.19
CA ARG A 95 6.89 -22.63 -12.65
C ARG A 95 7.37 -23.99 -12.16
N ARG A 96 8.68 -24.27 -12.20
CA ARG A 96 9.23 -25.54 -11.72
C ARG A 96 8.92 -25.81 -10.25
N LEU A 97 9.00 -24.78 -9.42
CA LEU A 97 8.74 -24.87 -7.99
C LEU A 97 7.24 -25.09 -7.71
N GLN A 98 6.37 -24.45 -8.48
CA GLN A 98 4.91 -24.64 -8.39
C GLN A 98 4.52 -26.10 -8.60
N TYR A 99 5.04 -26.75 -9.64
CA TYR A 99 4.74 -28.16 -9.92
C TYR A 99 5.22 -29.10 -8.81
N ARG A 100 6.35 -28.81 -8.19
CA ARG A 100 6.89 -29.64 -7.10
C ARG A 100 6.14 -29.48 -5.79
N ILE A 101 5.66 -28.28 -5.49
CA ILE A 101 5.01 -27.96 -4.22
C ILE A 101 3.49 -28.18 -4.28
N LYS A 102 2.88 -28.10 -5.46
CA LYS A 102 1.43 -28.27 -5.64
C LYS A 102 0.87 -29.53 -4.96
N PRO A 103 1.44 -30.75 -5.13
CA PRO A 103 0.90 -31.94 -4.46
C PRO A 103 1.04 -31.90 -2.95
N LEU A 104 2.12 -31.28 -2.43
CA LEU A 104 2.34 -31.13 -1.00
C LEU A 104 1.33 -30.15 -0.39
N LEU A 105 1.13 -29.00 -1.02
CA LEU A 105 0.12 -28.02 -0.59
C LEU A 105 -1.28 -28.61 -0.63
N TRP A 106 -1.62 -29.35 -1.68
CA TRP A 106 -2.91 -30.00 -1.79
C TRP A 106 -3.14 -31.02 -0.65
N PHE A 107 -2.11 -31.79 -0.31
CA PHE A 107 -2.16 -32.75 0.81
C PHE A 107 -2.37 -32.02 2.14
N ILE A 108 -1.64 -30.94 2.41
CA ILE A 108 -1.77 -30.14 3.64
C ILE A 108 -3.18 -29.56 3.74
N LEU A 109 -3.69 -28.94 2.69
CA LEU A 109 -5.03 -28.33 2.69
C LEU A 109 -6.12 -29.39 2.90
N LYS A 110 -5.99 -30.56 2.28
CA LYS A 110 -6.94 -31.65 2.47
C LYS A 110 -6.96 -32.21 3.89
N THR A 111 -5.80 -32.26 4.55
CA THR A 111 -5.74 -32.68 5.96
C THR A 111 -6.32 -31.63 6.90
N ASP A 112 -6.15 -30.34 6.61
CA ASP A 112 -6.72 -29.25 7.39
C ASP A 112 -8.25 -29.25 7.33
N ASP A 113 -8.84 -29.41 6.13
CA ASP A 113 -10.28 -29.58 5.94
C ASP A 113 -10.85 -30.77 6.75
N PHE A 114 -10.09 -31.86 6.83
CA PHE A 114 -10.49 -33.04 7.61
C PHE A 114 -10.51 -32.77 9.11
N PHE A 115 -9.58 -31.96 9.63
CA PHE A 115 -9.53 -31.57 11.04
C PHE A 115 -10.50 -30.42 11.40
N SER A 116 -10.75 -29.49 10.49
CA SER A 116 -11.68 -28.37 10.68
C SER A 116 -13.15 -28.78 10.61
N GLY A 117 -13.49 -29.84 9.88
CA GLY A 117 -14.85 -30.35 9.73
C GLY A 117 -15.41 -31.13 10.94
N ARG A 118 -14.69 -31.17 12.06
CA ARG A 118 -15.12 -31.83 13.31
C ARG A 118 -15.56 -30.85 14.39
N LYS A 119 -16.27 -29.80 14.03
CA LYS A 119 -16.99 -29.00 15.04
C LYS A 119 -18.47 -28.99 14.75
#